data_04d33a45ea436d8c1ca38703705e4b92
#
_entry.id   04d33a45ea436d8c1ca38703705e4b92
#
_cell.length_a   1.000
_cell.length_b   1.000
_cell.length_c   1.000
_cell.angle_alpha   90.00
_cell.angle_beta   90.00
_cell.angle_gamma   90.00
#
_symmetry.space_group_name_H-M   'P 1'
#
loop_
_entity.id
_entity.type
_entity.pdbx_description
1 polymer ?
#
loop_
_entity_poly.entity_id
_entity_poly.type
_entity_poly.pdbx_seq_one_letter_code
_entity_poly.pdbx_strand_id
1 'polypeptide(L)'
;MEKLTKRVIAIMCIFMMVISMVTVVEAVDTNGKVTVTNVKPGETYKIFKILTLESFDETKGAYSYIRNGDAWDGFINSSAAKKYIETNNDGYVTFKDDQKNEIGARNFGLLAMEYAKNKKILPTETAKASNETNAKVVFENLPLGYYLVETSAGTACSIDTTYPEVEIRDKHASPSVSKLVANGGTISNNKKRNSINRGDNVFFETIINVKPYVTNYCLHDYMDSNLTYNSVLKDGIAYYSNEKNESL
;
A
#
# COMPACT_ATOMS: atom_id res chain seq x y z
N MET A 1 -49.97 -37.93 -37.59
CA MET A 1 -49.57 -37.89 -36.14
C MET A 1 -48.05 -37.97 -35.96
N GLU A 2 -47.34 -38.85 -36.64
CA GLU A 2 -45.89 -39.09 -36.44
C GLU A 2 -45.02 -37.84 -36.74
N LYS A 3 -45.35 -37.04 -37.79
CA LYS A 3 -44.61 -35.81 -38.14
C LYS A 3 -44.78 -34.69 -37.09
N LEU A 4 -45.93 -34.64 -36.41
CA LEU A 4 -46.19 -33.63 -35.35
C LEU A 4 -45.42 -33.99 -34.10
N THR A 5 -45.39 -35.28 -33.72
CA THR A 5 -44.65 -35.77 -32.55
C THR A 5 -43.14 -35.54 -32.69
N LYS A 6 -42.56 -35.79 -33.88
CA LYS A 6 -41.12 -35.53 -34.15
C LYS A 6 -40.78 -34.02 -34.06
N ARG A 7 -41.68 -33.14 -34.48
CA ARG A 7 -41.48 -31.66 -34.39
C ARG A 7 -41.58 -31.20 -32.93
N VAL A 8 -42.48 -31.74 -32.12
CA VAL A 8 -42.64 -31.42 -30.70
C VAL A 8 -41.42 -31.89 -29.89
N ILE A 9 -40.91 -33.08 -30.20
CA ILE A 9 -39.68 -33.62 -29.59
C ILE A 9 -38.48 -32.76 -29.95
N ALA A 10 -38.34 -32.34 -31.21
CA ALA A 10 -37.22 -31.47 -31.67
C ALA A 10 -37.26 -30.10 -30.97
N ILE A 11 -38.45 -29.48 -30.79
CA ILE A 11 -38.62 -28.21 -30.09
C ILE A 11 -38.29 -28.38 -28.61
N MET A 12 -38.69 -29.50 -27.99
CA MET A 12 -38.41 -29.79 -26.59
C MET A 12 -36.91 -30.01 -26.34
N CYS A 13 -36.20 -30.68 -27.28
CA CYS A 13 -34.75 -30.83 -27.20
C CYS A 13 -34.00 -29.49 -27.35
N ILE A 14 -34.48 -28.60 -28.25
CA ILE A 14 -33.91 -27.24 -28.41
C ILE A 14 -34.13 -26.41 -27.10
N PHE A 15 -35.31 -26.52 -26.51
CA PHE A 15 -35.61 -25.83 -25.24
C PHE A 15 -34.78 -26.36 -24.08
N MET A 16 -34.50 -27.67 -24.00
CA MET A 16 -33.56 -28.25 -23.03
C MET A 16 -32.11 -27.80 -23.24
N MET A 17 -31.65 -27.66 -24.49
CA MET A 17 -30.32 -27.14 -24.79
C MET A 17 -30.15 -25.66 -24.41
N VAL A 18 -31.21 -24.87 -24.50
CA VAL A 18 -31.15 -23.45 -24.11
C VAL A 18 -31.11 -23.29 -22.58
N ILE A 19 -31.76 -24.21 -21.83
CA ILE A 19 -31.74 -24.19 -20.36
C ILE A 19 -30.36 -24.65 -19.82
N SER A 20 -29.60 -25.45 -20.57
CA SER A 20 -28.25 -25.88 -20.15
C SER A 20 -27.16 -24.83 -20.35
N MET A 21 -27.48 -23.66 -20.92
CA MET A 21 -26.59 -22.49 -20.97
C MET A 21 -26.89 -21.49 -19.82
N VAL A 22 -27.41 -21.95 -18.70
CA VAL A 22 -27.29 -21.19 -17.46
C VAL A 22 -25.79 -21.25 -17.11
N THR A 23 -25.06 -20.24 -17.49
CA THR A 23 -23.77 -19.98 -16.87
C THR A 23 -24.06 -19.87 -15.37
N VAL A 24 -23.62 -20.90 -14.65
CA VAL A 24 -23.50 -20.77 -13.20
C VAL A 24 -22.52 -19.63 -13.03
N VAL A 25 -23.04 -18.44 -12.74
CA VAL A 25 -22.22 -17.38 -12.16
C VAL A 25 -21.88 -17.95 -10.79
N GLU A 26 -20.72 -18.56 -10.69
CA GLU A 26 -20.17 -18.93 -9.39
C GLU A 26 -20.20 -17.66 -8.57
N ALA A 27 -20.96 -17.70 -7.48
CA ALA A 27 -20.99 -16.59 -6.56
C ALA A 27 -19.53 -16.35 -6.13
N VAL A 28 -19.02 -15.17 -6.43
CA VAL A 28 -17.67 -14.78 -6.00
C VAL A 28 -17.64 -14.99 -4.49
N ASP A 29 -16.78 -15.87 -4.00
CA ASP A 29 -16.64 -16.10 -2.58
C ASP A 29 -16.24 -14.78 -1.91
N THR A 30 -17.12 -14.26 -1.07
CA THR A 30 -16.98 -12.97 -0.37
C THR A 30 -16.60 -13.15 1.09
N ASN A 31 -16.05 -14.30 1.45
CA ASN A 31 -15.71 -14.61 2.84
C ASN A 31 -14.32 -14.11 3.25
N GLY A 32 -13.66 -13.34 2.40
CA GLY A 32 -12.34 -12.78 2.69
C GLY A 32 -12.41 -11.70 3.78
N LYS A 33 -11.42 -11.72 4.68
CA LYS A 33 -11.28 -10.76 5.76
C LYS A 33 -9.83 -10.34 5.93
N VAL A 34 -9.60 -9.02 5.99
CA VAL A 34 -8.29 -8.45 6.31
C VAL A 34 -8.40 -7.64 7.58
N THR A 35 -7.60 -8.01 8.59
CA THR A 35 -7.50 -7.29 9.86
C THR A 35 -6.17 -6.53 9.90
N VAL A 36 -6.23 -5.22 10.08
CA VAL A 36 -5.05 -4.38 10.28
C VAL A 36 -4.89 -4.10 11.77
N THR A 37 -3.77 -4.54 12.33
CA THR A 37 -3.42 -4.31 13.74
C THR A 37 -2.36 -3.23 13.89
N ASN A 38 -2.13 -2.75 15.11
CA ASN A 38 -1.21 -1.64 15.40
C ASN A 38 -1.54 -0.40 14.57
N VAL A 39 -2.81 -0.12 14.37
CA VAL A 39 -3.27 1.03 13.60
C VAL A 39 -3.04 2.34 14.35
N LYS A 40 -2.83 3.42 13.61
CA LYS A 40 -2.72 4.75 14.21
C LYS A 40 -4.14 5.28 14.50
N PRO A 41 -4.44 5.64 15.76
CA PRO A 41 -5.76 6.11 16.15
C PRO A 41 -6.25 7.27 15.29
N GLY A 42 -7.52 7.22 14.87
CA GLY A 42 -8.16 8.24 14.06
C GLY A 42 -7.76 8.31 12.58
N GLU A 43 -6.76 7.53 12.15
CA GLU A 43 -6.35 7.46 10.74
C GLU A 43 -7.31 6.63 9.90
N THR A 44 -7.33 6.93 8.61
CA THR A 44 -8.16 6.24 7.62
C THR A 44 -7.30 5.26 6.84
N TYR A 45 -7.74 4.00 6.82
CA TYR A 45 -7.13 2.90 6.07
C TYR A 45 -7.96 2.60 4.84
N LYS A 46 -7.30 2.27 3.74
CA LYS A 46 -7.95 1.93 2.48
C LYS A 46 -7.41 0.60 1.97
N ILE A 47 -8.29 -0.20 1.41
CA ILE A 47 -7.93 -1.46 0.78
C ILE A 47 -8.25 -1.42 -0.71
N PHE A 48 -7.34 -1.94 -1.53
CA PHE A 48 -7.46 -1.97 -2.99
C PHE A 48 -7.31 -3.41 -3.46
N LYS A 49 -8.30 -3.92 -4.18
CA LYS A 49 -8.19 -5.21 -4.87
C LYS A 49 -7.42 -5.02 -6.16
N ILE A 50 -6.24 -5.64 -6.27
CA ILE A 50 -5.39 -5.56 -7.46
C ILE A 50 -5.69 -6.70 -8.43
N LEU A 51 -5.84 -7.92 -7.89
CA LEU A 51 -6.09 -9.14 -8.65
C LEU A 51 -7.25 -9.91 -8.05
N THR A 52 -8.02 -10.58 -8.89
CA THR A 52 -9.06 -11.54 -8.48
C THR A 52 -8.47 -12.93 -8.47
N LEU A 53 -8.77 -13.72 -7.43
CA LEU A 53 -8.45 -15.14 -7.41
C LEU A 53 -9.39 -15.85 -8.38
N GLU A 54 -8.82 -16.54 -9.35
CA GLU A 54 -9.59 -17.32 -10.34
C GLU A 54 -9.61 -18.80 -10.00
N SER A 55 -8.47 -19.34 -9.62
CA SER A 55 -8.36 -20.75 -9.24
C SER A 55 -7.25 -20.95 -8.21
N PHE A 56 -7.41 -22.02 -7.45
CA PHE A 56 -6.46 -22.49 -6.47
C PHE A 56 -6.31 -24.01 -6.58
N ASP A 57 -5.08 -24.48 -6.70
CA ASP A 57 -4.72 -25.90 -6.65
C ASP A 57 -4.18 -26.21 -5.25
N GLU A 58 -5.03 -26.77 -4.39
CA GLU A 58 -4.72 -27.08 -2.99
C GLU A 58 -3.54 -28.06 -2.88
N THR A 59 -3.42 -29.01 -3.83
CA THR A 59 -2.37 -30.04 -3.78
C THR A 59 -0.99 -29.48 -4.10
N LYS A 60 -0.93 -28.42 -4.90
CA LYS A 60 0.31 -27.76 -5.32
C LYS A 60 0.54 -26.45 -4.60
N GLY A 61 -0.44 -25.94 -3.85
CA GLY A 61 -0.40 -24.59 -3.27
C GLY A 61 -0.26 -23.51 -4.34
N ALA A 62 -0.80 -23.76 -5.54
CA ALA A 62 -0.67 -22.86 -6.68
C ALA A 62 -1.91 -21.98 -6.80
N TYR A 63 -1.67 -20.67 -6.99
CA TYR A 63 -2.72 -19.67 -7.15
C TYR A 63 -2.69 -19.11 -8.56
N SER A 64 -3.87 -18.97 -9.16
CA SER A 64 -4.02 -18.27 -10.44
C SER A 64 -4.89 -17.05 -10.22
N TYR A 65 -4.33 -15.88 -10.50
CA TYR A 65 -5.03 -14.62 -10.42
C TYR A 65 -5.34 -14.11 -11.83
N ILE A 66 -6.43 -13.38 -11.94
CA ILE A 66 -6.73 -12.55 -13.10
C ILE A 66 -6.75 -11.07 -12.70
N ARG A 67 -6.68 -10.19 -13.66
CA ARG A 67 -6.76 -8.74 -13.44
C ARG A 67 -8.11 -8.36 -12.84
N ASN A 68 -8.09 -7.43 -11.90
CA ASN A 68 -9.30 -6.89 -11.29
C ASN A 68 -9.74 -5.63 -12.05
N GLY A 69 -10.37 -5.82 -13.22
CA GLY A 69 -10.85 -4.73 -14.07
C GLY A 69 -9.72 -3.91 -14.72
N ASP A 70 -10.11 -2.88 -15.47
CA ASP A 70 -9.19 -2.10 -16.33
C ASP A 70 -8.33 -1.09 -15.57
N ALA A 71 -8.73 -0.72 -14.36
CA ALA A 71 -8.03 0.30 -13.57
C ALA A 71 -6.56 -0.06 -13.29
N TRP A 72 -6.25 -1.35 -13.15
CA TRP A 72 -4.93 -1.86 -12.86
C TRP A 72 -4.14 -2.34 -14.10
N ASP A 73 -4.73 -2.31 -15.27
CA ASP A 73 -4.10 -2.80 -16.52
C ASP A 73 -2.78 -2.11 -16.80
N GLY A 74 -2.73 -0.80 -16.69
CA GLY A 74 -1.50 -0.04 -16.91
C GLY A 74 -0.40 -0.39 -15.90
N PHE A 75 -0.75 -0.75 -14.67
CA PHE A 75 0.21 -1.20 -13.67
C PHE A 75 0.71 -2.62 -13.98
N ILE A 76 -0.21 -3.57 -14.13
CA ILE A 76 0.11 -4.99 -14.37
C ILE A 76 0.99 -5.15 -15.62
N ASN A 77 0.73 -4.37 -16.67
CA ASN A 77 1.49 -4.40 -17.91
C ASN A 77 2.78 -3.56 -17.89
N SER A 78 3.02 -2.80 -16.83
CA SER A 78 4.21 -1.95 -16.71
C SER A 78 5.50 -2.76 -16.56
N SER A 79 6.62 -2.20 -17.02
CA SER A 79 7.96 -2.79 -16.79
C SER A 79 8.32 -2.86 -15.31
N ALA A 80 7.75 -2.00 -14.48
CA ALA A 80 7.96 -2.00 -13.04
C ALA A 80 7.30 -3.21 -12.38
N ALA A 81 6.01 -3.48 -12.65
CA ALA A 81 5.28 -4.63 -12.12
C ALA A 81 5.84 -5.95 -12.66
N LYS A 82 6.22 -6.00 -13.94
CA LYS A 82 6.80 -7.18 -14.60
C LYS A 82 8.15 -7.65 -14.04
N LYS A 83 8.74 -6.90 -13.14
CA LYS A 83 9.88 -7.38 -12.34
C LYS A 83 9.46 -8.42 -11.30
N TYR A 84 8.21 -8.36 -10.83
CA TYR A 84 7.66 -9.16 -9.73
C TYR A 84 6.66 -10.21 -10.19
N ILE A 85 5.92 -9.92 -11.24
CA ILE A 85 4.85 -10.77 -11.76
C ILE A 85 5.08 -11.10 -13.24
N GLU A 86 4.44 -12.17 -13.67
CA GLU A 86 4.32 -12.55 -15.07
C GLU A 86 2.85 -12.80 -15.42
N THR A 87 2.51 -12.58 -16.68
CA THR A 87 1.18 -12.83 -17.20
C THR A 87 1.31 -13.80 -18.38
N ASN A 88 0.57 -14.90 -18.34
CA ASN A 88 0.55 -15.86 -19.44
C ASN A 88 -0.38 -15.39 -20.59
N ASN A 89 -0.45 -16.20 -21.66
CA ASN A 89 -1.27 -15.88 -22.84
C ASN A 89 -2.77 -15.87 -22.55
N ASP A 90 -3.22 -16.56 -21.51
CA ASP A 90 -4.62 -16.65 -21.09
C ASP A 90 -5.01 -15.51 -20.13
N GLY A 91 -4.06 -14.65 -19.78
CA GLY A 91 -4.28 -13.49 -18.89
C GLY A 91 -4.11 -13.80 -17.41
N TYR A 92 -3.68 -14.99 -17.03
CA TYR A 92 -3.38 -15.32 -15.64
C TYR A 92 -2.11 -14.64 -15.18
N VAL A 93 -2.16 -14.09 -13.99
CA VAL A 93 -1.08 -13.36 -13.33
C VAL A 93 -0.52 -14.20 -12.19
N THR A 94 0.78 -14.40 -12.18
CA THR A 94 1.50 -15.10 -11.12
C THR A 94 2.69 -14.29 -10.64
N PHE A 95 3.08 -14.43 -9.38
CA PHE A 95 4.35 -13.89 -8.90
C PHE A 95 5.50 -14.78 -9.39
N LYS A 96 6.60 -14.17 -9.78
CA LYS A 96 7.83 -14.88 -10.11
C LYS A 96 8.40 -15.57 -8.88
N ASP A 97 8.99 -16.75 -9.05
CA ASP A 97 9.43 -17.57 -7.92
C ASP A 97 10.47 -16.89 -7.04
N ASP A 98 11.37 -16.11 -7.61
CA ASP A 98 12.36 -15.30 -6.88
C ASP A 98 11.76 -14.09 -6.17
N GLN A 99 10.52 -13.71 -6.48
CA GLN A 99 9.78 -12.60 -5.89
C GLN A 99 8.67 -13.03 -4.91
N LYS A 100 8.44 -14.35 -4.75
CA LYS A 100 7.49 -14.92 -3.76
C LYS A 100 8.07 -14.87 -2.35
N ASN A 101 8.44 -13.67 -1.89
CA ASN A 101 8.99 -13.42 -0.56
C ASN A 101 8.54 -12.04 -0.02
N GLU A 102 8.79 -11.78 1.24
CA GLU A 102 8.36 -10.54 1.92
C GLU A 102 8.89 -9.27 1.21
N ILE A 103 10.12 -9.31 0.70
CA ILE A 103 10.74 -8.15 0.04
C ILE A 103 10.08 -7.90 -1.31
N GLY A 104 9.86 -8.95 -2.10
CA GLY A 104 9.18 -8.86 -3.40
C GLY A 104 7.75 -8.36 -3.27
N ALA A 105 6.98 -8.96 -2.36
CA ALA A 105 5.60 -8.54 -2.06
C ALA A 105 5.52 -7.08 -1.61
N ARG A 106 6.42 -6.64 -0.74
CA ARG A 106 6.50 -5.26 -0.28
C ARG A 106 6.83 -4.29 -1.40
N ASN A 107 7.85 -4.57 -2.19
CA ASN A 107 8.27 -3.67 -3.27
C ASN A 107 7.19 -3.57 -4.35
N PHE A 108 6.53 -4.68 -4.68
CA PHE A 108 5.36 -4.68 -5.56
C PHE A 108 4.23 -3.82 -4.99
N GLY A 109 3.94 -3.95 -3.68
CA GLY A 109 2.93 -3.16 -2.99
C GLY A 109 3.21 -1.65 -3.00
N LEU A 110 4.48 -1.24 -2.83
CA LEU A 110 4.88 0.17 -2.90
C LEU A 110 4.66 0.75 -4.31
N LEU A 111 5.04 0.02 -5.35
CA LEU A 111 4.82 0.43 -6.75
C LEU A 111 3.32 0.50 -7.08
N ALA A 112 2.54 -0.47 -6.60
CA ALA A 112 1.09 -0.47 -6.77
C ALA A 112 0.43 0.72 -6.07
N MET A 113 0.88 1.09 -4.88
CA MET A 113 0.39 2.25 -4.14
C MET A 113 0.71 3.56 -4.87
N GLU A 114 1.94 3.69 -5.37
CA GLU A 114 2.33 4.85 -6.16
C GLU A 114 1.47 4.98 -7.41
N TYR A 115 1.26 3.87 -8.12
CA TYR A 115 0.38 3.84 -9.29
C TYR A 115 -1.06 4.24 -8.94
N ALA A 116 -1.62 3.68 -7.85
CA ALA A 116 -2.97 3.99 -7.40
C ALA A 116 -3.14 5.49 -7.10
N LYS A 117 -2.17 6.11 -6.44
CA LYS A 117 -2.17 7.55 -6.14
C LYS A 117 -2.09 8.39 -7.43
N ASN A 118 -1.17 8.05 -8.33
CA ASN A 118 -0.97 8.77 -9.58
C ASN A 118 -2.19 8.69 -10.52
N LYS A 119 -2.85 7.53 -10.55
CA LYS A 119 -4.05 7.29 -11.37
C LYS A 119 -5.36 7.58 -10.65
N LYS A 120 -5.31 7.98 -9.38
CA LYS A 120 -6.47 8.25 -8.53
C LYS A 120 -7.44 7.05 -8.49
N ILE A 121 -6.88 5.83 -8.40
CA ILE A 121 -7.70 4.63 -8.29
C ILE A 121 -8.49 4.67 -6.99
N LEU A 122 -9.78 4.42 -7.08
CA LEU A 122 -10.63 4.37 -5.89
C LEU A 122 -10.36 3.08 -5.09
N PRO A 123 -10.33 3.16 -3.75
CA PRO A 123 -10.22 1.98 -2.91
C PRO A 123 -11.46 1.08 -3.06
N THR A 124 -11.27 -0.23 -2.88
CA THR A 124 -12.36 -1.19 -2.78
C THR A 124 -13.20 -0.90 -1.55
N GLU A 125 -12.53 -0.58 -0.44
CA GLU A 125 -13.17 -0.22 0.82
C GLU A 125 -12.29 0.75 1.62
N THR A 126 -12.91 1.49 2.52
CA THR A 126 -12.26 2.47 3.39
C THR A 126 -12.81 2.35 4.81
N ALA A 127 -11.92 2.27 5.80
CA ALA A 127 -12.30 2.20 7.20
C ALA A 127 -11.42 3.12 8.06
N LYS A 128 -11.99 3.67 9.13
CA LYS A 128 -11.30 4.56 10.05
C LYS A 128 -10.98 3.83 11.35
N ALA A 129 -9.74 3.93 11.80
CA ALA A 129 -9.33 3.41 13.09
C ALA A 129 -10.02 4.19 14.23
N SER A 130 -10.51 3.48 15.25
CA SER A 130 -11.01 4.11 16.47
C SER A 130 -9.88 4.80 17.24
N ASN A 131 -10.24 5.67 18.20
CA ASN A 131 -9.25 6.33 19.06
C ASN A 131 -8.86 5.48 20.28
N GLU A 132 -9.27 4.22 20.33
CA GLU A 132 -8.99 3.32 21.45
C GLU A 132 -7.55 2.77 21.39
N THR A 133 -7.04 2.40 22.56
CA THR A 133 -5.77 1.70 22.66
C THR A 133 -5.90 0.30 22.03
N ASN A 134 -4.93 -0.11 21.22
CA ASN A 134 -4.95 -1.38 20.47
C ASN A 134 -6.13 -1.52 19.48
N ALA A 135 -6.63 -0.40 18.96
CA ALA A 135 -7.61 -0.42 17.89
C ALA A 135 -7.15 -1.30 16.72
N LYS A 136 -8.12 -1.88 16.03
CA LYS A 136 -7.93 -2.62 14.79
C LYS A 136 -8.82 -2.01 13.71
N VAL A 137 -8.43 -2.16 12.47
CA VAL A 137 -9.28 -1.91 11.31
C VAL A 137 -9.55 -3.26 10.65
N VAL A 138 -10.81 -3.54 10.38
CA VAL A 138 -11.24 -4.80 9.78
C VAL A 138 -12.01 -4.51 8.50
N PHE A 139 -11.63 -5.18 7.44
CA PHE A 139 -12.34 -5.24 6.17
C PHE A 139 -12.91 -6.64 6.03
N GLU A 140 -14.22 -6.76 5.86
CA GLU A 140 -14.94 -8.04 5.83
C GLU A 140 -15.69 -8.22 4.50
N ASN A 141 -16.15 -9.45 4.25
CA ASN A 141 -16.90 -9.80 3.04
C ASN A 141 -16.15 -9.44 1.74
N LEU A 142 -14.83 -9.54 1.76
CA LEU A 142 -13.99 -9.25 0.61
C LEU A 142 -14.01 -10.44 -0.37
N PRO A 143 -14.22 -10.21 -1.68
CA PRO A 143 -13.98 -11.24 -2.68
C PRO A 143 -12.54 -11.72 -2.65
N LEU A 144 -12.31 -13.03 -2.77
CA LEU A 144 -10.94 -13.57 -2.73
C LEU A 144 -10.05 -12.95 -3.83
N GLY A 145 -8.79 -12.72 -3.49
CA GLY A 145 -7.86 -12.08 -4.40
C GLY A 145 -6.59 -11.55 -3.75
N TYR A 146 -5.87 -10.73 -4.50
CA TYR A 146 -4.66 -10.05 -4.02
C TYR A 146 -4.98 -8.59 -3.72
N TYR A 147 -4.69 -8.18 -2.50
CA TYR A 147 -5.04 -6.86 -1.97
C TYR A 147 -3.82 -6.06 -1.56
N LEU A 148 -3.93 -4.76 -1.72
CA LEU A 148 -3.04 -3.75 -1.17
C LEU A 148 -3.79 -2.98 -0.10
N VAL A 149 -3.21 -2.88 1.08
CA VAL A 149 -3.72 -2.00 2.16
C VAL A 149 -2.83 -0.76 2.24
N GLU A 150 -3.44 0.41 2.21
CA GLU A 150 -2.73 1.67 2.40
C GLU A 150 -2.34 1.80 3.88
N THR A 151 -1.08 1.46 4.15
CA THR A 151 -0.40 1.68 5.43
C THR A 151 0.82 2.57 5.18
N SER A 152 1.47 3.04 6.23
CA SER A 152 2.73 3.79 6.10
C SER A 152 3.85 2.99 5.41
N ALA A 153 3.74 1.66 5.38
CA ALA A 153 4.71 0.75 4.78
C ALA A 153 4.27 0.20 3.42
N GLY A 154 3.05 0.49 2.95
CA GLY A 154 2.50 -0.08 1.71
C GLY A 154 2.41 -1.60 1.79
N THR A 155 1.50 -2.12 2.59
CA THR A 155 1.37 -3.57 2.81
C THR A 155 0.53 -4.22 1.72
N ALA A 156 1.00 -5.35 1.19
CA ALA A 156 0.25 -6.21 0.29
C ALA A 156 -0.08 -7.55 0.97
N CYS A 157 -1.23 -8.10 0.70
CA CYS A 157 -1.66 -9.40 1.19
C CYS A 157 -2.49 -10.16 0.16
N SER A 158 -2.52 -11.49 0.28
CA SER A 158 -3.38 -12.37 -0.50
C SER A 158 -4.43 -12.99 0.40
N ILE A 159 -5.66 -13.05 -0.09
CA ILE A 159 -6.76 -13.77 0.54
C ILE A 159 -7.22 -14.84 -0.45
N ASP A 160 -7.25 -16.08 -0.03
CA ASP A 160 -7.59 -17.22 -0.87
C ASP A 160 -8.49 -18.21 -0.13
N THR A 161 -8.86 -19.33 -0.78
CA THR A 161 -9.76 -20.33 -0.20
C THR A 161 -9.17 -21.05 1.02
N THR A 162 -7.85 -21.13 1.12
CA THR A 162 -7.17 -21.75 2.28
C THR A 162 -6.96 -20.77 3.41
N TYR A 163 -6.67 -19.50 3.06
CA TYR A 163 -6.42 -18.41 4.02
C TYR A 163 -7.36 -17.23 3.73
N PRO A 164 -8.67 -17.37 3.97
CA PRO A 164 -9.64 -16.32 3.72
C PRO A 164 -9.51 -15.15 4.72
N GLU A 165 -8.85 -15.37 5.83
CA GLU A 165 -8.58 -14.35 6.84
C GLU A 165 -7.09 -14.07 6.98
N VAL A 166 -6.70 -12.81 6.88
CA VAL A 166 -5.31 -12.36 7.03
C VAL A 166 -5.24 -11.24 8.06
N GLU A 167 -4.28 -11.35 8.98
CA GLU A 167 -3.91 -10.26 9.87
C GLU A 167 -2.59 -9.63 9.38
N ILE A 168 -2.60 -8.32 9.20
CA ILE A 168 -1.42 -7.53 8.86
C ILE A 168 -1.16 -6.50 9.96
N ARG A 169 0.11 -6.27 10.27
CA ARG A 169 0.51 -5.27 11.25
C ARG A 169 0.95 -3.99 10.54
N ASP A 170 0.30 -2.88 10.83
CA ASP A 170 0.79 -1.59 10.37
C ASP A 170 2.13 -1.29 11.06
N LYS A 171 3.16 -1.11 10.24
CA LYS A 171 4.50 -0.73 10.69
C LYS A 171 4.63 0.80 10.67
N HIS A 172 3.57 1.52 11.07
CA HIS A 172 3.64 2.96 11.10
C HIS A 172 4.80 3.39 12.00
N ALA A 173 5.67 4.17 11.44
CA ALA A 173 6.77 4.74 12.16
C ALA A 173 6.73 6.24 11.89
N SER A 174 6.28 7.02 12.87
CA SER A 174 6.39 8.46 12.77
C SER A 174 7.87 8.84 12.83
N PRO A 175 8.38 9.61 11.88
CA PRO A 175 9.68 10.23 12.04
C PRO A 175 9.65 11.10 13.28
N SER A 176 10.75 11.21 13.94
CA SER A 176 10.90 12.13 15.08
C SER A 176 12.00 13.14 14.80
N VAL A 177 11.79 14.33 15.26
CA VAL A 177 12.78 15.41 15.18
C VAL A 177 13.08 15.90 16.58
N SER A 178 14.34 16.13 16.85
CA SER A 178 14.79 16.82 18.08
C SER A 178 15.78 17.92 17.70
N LYS A 179 15.64 19.08 18.32
CA LYS A 179 16.53 20.22 18.12
C LYS A 179 17.23 20.57 19.41
N LEU A 180 18.53 20.68 19.34
CA LEU A 180 19.40 21.01 20.48
C LEU A 180 20.23 22.23 20.13
N VAL A 181 20.65 22.98 21.14
CA VAL A 181 21.57 24.11 20.98
C VAL A 181 22.97 23.64 21.33
N ALA A 182 23.90 23.78 20.39
CA ALA A 182 25.31 23.46 20.63
C ALA A 182 25.96 24.52 21.53
N ASN A 183 26.74 24.09 22.50
CA ASN A 183 27.48 24.95 23.37
C ASN A 183 28.90 25.19 22.81
N GLY A 184 29.26 26.45 22.53
CA GLY A 184 30.60 26.82 22.08
C GLY A 184 31.02 26.26 20.72
N GLY A 185 30.07 26.01 19.81
CA GLY A 185 30.36 25.50 18.45
C GLY A 185 30.74 24.03 18.36
N THR A 186 30.73 23.31 19.48
CA THR A 186 31.01 21.87 19.52
C THR A 186 29.74 21.08 19.82
N ILE A 187 29.41 20.14 18.97
CA ILE A 187 28.19 19.31 19.04
C ILE A 187 28.16 18.39 20.26
N SER A 188 29.30 18.13 20.90
CA SER A 188 29.48 17.17 21.99
C SER A 188 28.78 17.47 23.32
N ASN A 189 28.27 18.68 23.51
CA ASN A 189 27.60 19.12 24.75
C ASN A 189 26.25 19.82 24.48
N ASN A 190 25.42 19.21 23.68
CA ASN A 190 24.15 19.77 23.28
C ASN A 190 23.20 19.92 24.45
N LYS A 191 22.63 21.10 24.59
CA LYS A 191 21.66 21.45 25.62
C LYS A 191 20.36 21.95 25.00
N LYS A 192 19.28 21.88 25.76
CA LYS A 192 18.01 22.48 25.37
C LYS A 192 18.03 24.01 25.45
N ARG A 193 19.02 24.59 26.13
CA ARG A 193 19.18 26.05 26.34
C ARG A 193 20.64 26.42 26.34
N ASN A 194 20.95 27.59 25.77
CA ASN A 194 22.25 28.20 25.82
C ASN A 194 22.12 29.71 26.00
N SER A 195 23.15 30.36 26.56
CA SER A 195 23.27 31.81 26.65
C SER A 195 24.45 32.26 25.84
N ILE A 196 24.23 33.23 24.97
CA ILE A 196 25.24 33.82 24.09
C ILE A 196 25.20 35.34 24.12
N ASN A 197 26.28 36.01 23.70
CA ASN A 197 26.28 37.43 23.54
C ASN A 197 25.64 37.82 22.23
N ARG A 198 25.19 39.07 22.14
CA ARG A 198 24.71 39.63 20.88
C ARG A 198 25.83 39.70 19.88
N GLY A 199 25.60 39.14 18.68
CA GLY A 199 26.57 39.08 17.59
C GLY A 199 27.36 37.76 17.54
N ASP A 200 27.22 36.89 18.56
CA ASP A 200 27.82 35.56 18.51
C ASP A 200 27.06 34.64 17.58
N ASN A 201 27.76 33.65 17.01
CA ASN A 201 27.15 32.58 16.25
C ASN A 201 26.54 31.53 17.22
N VAL A 202 25.32 31.15 16.94
CA VAL A 202 24.63 30.06 17.63
C VAL A 202 24.49 28.87 16.68
N PHE A 203 24.84 27.69 17.16
CA PHE A 203 24.73 26.46 16.41
C PHE A 203 23.57 25.62 16.97
N PHE A 204 22.76 25.09 16.05
CA PHE A 204 21.70 24.15 16.37
C PHE A 204 22.03 22.81 15.76
N GLU A 205 21.76 21.72 16.48
CA GLU A 205 21.77 20.38 15.94
C GLU A 205 20.32 19.90 15.84
N THR A 206 19.91 19.53 14.63
CA THR A 206 18.62 18.90 14.41
C THR A 206 18.83 17.43 14.04
N ILE A 207 18.36 16.56 14.93
CA ILE A 207 18.42 15.11 14.73
C ILE A 207 17.08 14.66 14.18
N ILE A 208 17.08 14.12 12.96
CA ILE A 208 15.91 13.57 12.30
C ILE A 208 16.03 12.05 12.31
N ASN A 209 15.17 11.37 13.05
CA ASN A 209 15.07 9.91 13.00
C ASN A 209 14.19 9.52 11.83
N VAL A 210 14.81 9.29 10.69
CA VAL A 210 14.12 8.76 9.51
C VAL A 210 13.72 7.31 9.74
N LYS A 211 12.57 6.94 9.20
CA LYS A 211 12.06 5.58 9.30
C LYS A 211 12.09 4.91 7.93
N PRO A 212 12.31 3.59 7.88
CA PRO A 212 12.19 2.85 6.64
C PRO A 212 10.85 3.15 5.97
N TYR A 213 10.83 3.25 4.66
CA TYR A 213 9.63 3.36 3.82
C TYR A 213 8.90 4.71 3.83
N VAL A 214 9.39 5.69 4.56
CA VAL A 214 8.91 7.08 4.44
C VAL A 214 9.82 7.81 3.47
N THR A 215 9.24 8.49 2.49
CA THR A 215 9.92 9.29 1.48
C THR A 215 9.47 10.75 1.58
N ASN A 216 10.18 11.65 0.91
CA ASN A 216 9.83 13.06 0.82
C ASN A 216 9.76 13.73 2.20
N TYR A 217 10.82 13.55 3.01
CA TYR A 217 10.95 14.28 4.25
C TYR A 217 11.12 15.76 3.96
N CYS A 218 10.32 16.58 4.63
CA CYS A 218 10.46 18.03 4.65
C CYS A 218 10.64 18.49 6.09
N LEU A 219 11.72 19.21 6.36
CA LEU A 219 11.97 19.83 7.65
C LEU A 219 11.59 21.31 7.57
N HIS A 220 10.60 21.70 8.37
CA HIS A 220 10.27 23.12 8.56
C HIS A 220 10.88 23.57 9.88
N ASP A 221 11.77 24.55 9.84
CA ASP A 221 12.40 25.18 11.01
C ASP A 221 12.05 26.66 11.06
N TYR A 222 11.43 27.09 12.14
CA TYR A 222 11.06 28.46 12.36
C TYR A 222 12.04 29.10 13.34
N MET A 223 12.77 30.12 12.88
CA MET A 223 13.68 30.90 13.72
C MET A 223 12.99 32.11 14.33
N ASP A 224 13.46 32.47 15.54
CA ASP A 224 13.09 33.73 16.15
C ASP A 224 13.60 34.92 15.32
N SER A 225 12.86 36.01 15.28
CA SER A 225 13.21 37.23 14.53
C SER A 225 14.52 37.88 14.98
N ASN A 226 15.04 37.56 16.14
CA ASN A 226 16.34 38.06 16.64
C ASN A 226 17.52 37.20 16.14
N LEU A 227 17.28 36.16 15.40
CA LEU A 227 18.32 35.32 14.79
C LEU A 227 18.42 35.62 13.29
N THR A 228 19.64 35.66 12.82
CA THR A 228 19.91 35.74 11.37
C THR A 228 20.40 34.37 10.90
N TYR A 229 19.75 33.84 9.89
CA TYR A 229 20.16 32.58 9.28
C TYR A 229 21.52 32.73 8.63
N ASN A 230 22.41 31.81 8.87
CA ASN A 230 23.73 31.76 8.27
C ASN A 230 23.86 30.61 7.27
N SER A 231 23.78 29.34 7.73
CA SER A 231 23.91 28.18 6.88
C SER A 231 23.44 26.91 7.58
N VAL A 232 23.13 25.88 6.79
CA VAL A 232 22.94 24.49 7.26
C VAL A 232 24.11 23.66 6.78
N LEU A 233 24.67 22.84 7.66
CA LEU A 233 25.71 21.86 7.34
C LEU A 233 25.13 20.46 7.54
N LYS A 234 25.24 19.62 6.52
CA LYS A 234 24.96 18.20 6.58
C LYS A 234 26.11 17.45 5.95
N ASP A 235 26.75 16.55 6.69
CA ASP A 235 27.88 15.74 6.22
C ASP A 235 29.02 16.59 5.56
N GLY A 236 29.23 17.79 6.10
CA GLY A 236 30.22 18.75 5.56
C GLY A 236 29.77 19.55 4.33
N ILE A 237 28.54 19.35 3.87
CA ILE A 237 27.94 20.08 2.75
C ILE A 237 26.98 21.14 3.32
N ALA A 238 27.12 22.39 2.87
CA ALA A 238 26.21 23.46 3.25
C ALA A 238 24.99 23.45 2.33
N TYR A 239 23.82 23.41 2.94
CA TYR A 239 22.52 23.59 2.27
C TYR A 239 21.88 24.85 2.84
N TYR A 240 21.33 25.68 1.98
CA TYR A 240 20.54 26.79 2.44
C TYR A 240 19.45 27.15 1.43
N SER A 241 18.34 27.67 1.95
CA SER A 241 17.26 28.21 1.15
C SER A 241 16.79 29.52 1.77
N ASN A 242 16.56 30.50 0.92
CA ASN A 242 16.00 31.79 1.30
C ASN A 242 14.49 31.83 1.28
N GLU A 243 13.84 30.76 0.82
CA GLU A 243 12.40 30.69 0.67
C GLU A 243 11.74 29.88 1.78
N LYS A 244 10.61 30.41 2.29
CA LYS A 244 9.91 29.84 3.45
C LYS A 244 9.27 28.45 3.23
N ASN A 245 9.37 27.86 2.05
CA ASN A 245 8.67 26.62 1.70
C ASN A 245 9.48 25.66 0.83
N GLU A 246 10.80 25.76 0.80
CA GLU A 246 11.63 24.78 0.09
C GLU A 246 11.90 23.53 0.92
N SER A 247 11.75 22.35 0.29
CA SER A 247 12.19 21.07 0.84
C SER A 247 13.69 20.90 0.58
N LEU A 248 14.44 20.54 1.60
CA LEU A 248 15.87 20.18 1.54
C LEU A 248 16.05 18.73 1.10
#